data_d139ea464c63f82ed8d8ca30c15fb129
#
_entry.id   d139ea464c63f82ed8d8ca30c15fb129
#
_cell.length_a   1.000
_cell.length_b   1.000
_cell.length_c   1.000
_cell.angle_alpha   90.00
_cell.angle_beta   90.00
_cell.angle_gamma   90.00
#
_symmetry.space_group_name_H-M   'P 1'
#
loop_
_entity.id
_entity.type
_entity.pdbx_description
1 polymer ?
#
loop_
_entity_poly.entity_id
_entity_poly.type
_entity_poly.pdbx_seq_one_letter_code
_entity_poly.pdbx_strand_id
1 'polypeptide(L)'
;MLKIIDTHQHLWDTENLKYPWLEGFDLLAERYTTEDYRAAIGDLNVVKSVHVEGDPAEADVVKEVKWLTEIAEMDEMIGAIAAAAPLEKPNAEAILSELVGFGLVVGVRRMAWHHPDPEFYAMPELINGVKLLAKFDLSFELCANQAQLPAAIALVKATPDVRHALNHCGGPDIKDGQFEPWATHIRELAAFENVHCKVSGIVTTASENWTREDLKPYIRHLVEAFGYERLMFGSDWPVCTLAATYQEWVDALLWAVEDASDGERNRLFYGNASEFYSI
;
A
#
# COMPACT_ATOMS: atom_id res chain seq x y z
N MET A 1 -13.05 16.85 13.74
CA MET A 1 -13.16 15.54 13.06
C MET A 1 -11.77 15.18 12.56
N LEU A 2 -11.32 13.94 12.77
CA LEU A 2 -10.01 13.46 12.32
C LEU A 2 -9.93 13.54 10.79
N LYS A 3 -8.88 14.19 10.26
CA LYS A 3 -8.61 14.18 8.82
C LYS A 3 -7.90 12.88 8.46
N ILE A 4 -8.25 12.32 7.32
CA ILE A 4 -7.68 11.06 6.82
C ILE A 4 -7.15 11.28 5.40
N ILE A 5 -5.91 10.88 5.17
CA ILE A 5 -5.41 10.53 3.85
C ILE A 5 -5.32 9.00 3.81
N ASP A 6 -6.09 8.39 2.92
CA ASP A 6 -6.03 6.96 2.69
C ASP A 6 -4.86 6.63 1.75
N THR A 7 -3.79 6.05 2.27
CA THR A 7 -2.58 5.80 1.49
C THR A 7 -2.62 4.52 0.66
N HIS A 8 -3.73 3.77 0.72
CA HIS A 8 -3.84 2.52 0.00
C HIS A 8 -5.28 2.22 -0.35
N GLN A 9 -5.73 2.70 -1.49
CA GLN A 9 -7.00 2.32 -2.09
C GLN A 9 -6.78 1.91 -3.55
N HIS A 10 -7.70 1.16 -4.09
CA HIS A 10 -7.72 0.75 -5.48
C HIS A 10 -9.04 1.16 -6.14
N LEU A 11 -8.93 1.57 -7.39
CA LEU A 11 -10.03 1.62 -8.34
C LEU A 11 -9.63 0.73 -9.50
N TRP A 12 -10.58 0.09 -10.17
CA TRP A 12 -10.29 -0.63 -11.39
C TRP A 12 -11.48 -0.61 -12.36
N ASP A 13 -11.14 -0.60 -13.63
CA ASP A 13 -12.07 -0.60 -14.74
C ASP A 13 -11.97 -1.92 -15.50
N THR A 14 -12.64 -2.95 -15.00
CA THR A 14 -12.63 -4.30 -15.58
C THR A 14 -13.26 -4.38 -16.98
N GLU A 15 -13.95 -3.32 -17.42
CA GLU A 15 -14.52 -3.25 -18.77
C GLU A 15 -13.45 -2.90 -19.82
N ASN A 16 -12.46 -2.06 -19.47
CA ASN A 16 -11.46 -1.52 -20.40
C ASN A 16 -10.03 -1.98 -20.11
N LEU A 17 -9.73 -2.43 -18.88
CA LEU A 17 -8.43 -2.90 -18.44
C LEU A 17 -8.50 -4.35 -17.96
N LYS A 18 -7.37 -5.05 -18.01
CA LYS A 18 -7.28 -6.44 -17.57
C LYS A 18 -6.54 -6.54 -16.25
N TYR A 19 -7.18 -7.22 -15.30
CA TYR A 19 -6.63 -7.54 -13.99
C TYR A 19 -6.67 -9.07 -13.79
N PRO A 20 -5.63 -9.79 -14.23
CA PRO A 20 -5.67 -11.27 -14.26
C PRO A 20 -5.89 -11.92 -12.90
N TRP A 21 -5.45 -11.29 -11.83
CA TRP A 21 -5.61 -11.81 -10.48
C TRP A 21 -7.05 -11.80 -9.96
N LEU A 22 -7.95 -11.02 -10.57
CA LEU A 22 -9.37 -10.98 -10.20
C LEU A 22 -10.13 -12.24 -10.62
N GLU A 23 -9.55 -13.08 -11.48
CA GLU A 23 -10.16 -14.35 -11.85
C GLU A 23 -10.35 -15.24 -10.59
N GLY A 24 -11.61 -15.58 -10.28
CA GLY A 24 -11.98 -16.35 -9.09
C GLY A 24 -12.34 -15.53 -7.84
N PHE A 25 -12.28 -14.19 -7.93
CA PHE A 25 -12.73 -13.29 -6.86
C PHE A 25 -14.02 -12.56 -7.27
N ASP A 26 -15.14 -13.30 -7.34
CA ASP A 26 -16.42 -12.77 -7.85
C ASP A 26 -16.84 -11.44 -7.21
N LEU A 27 -16.58 -11.25 -5.90
CA LEU A 27 -16.89 -10.00 -5.18
C LEU A 27 -16.04 -8.80 -5.63
N LEU A 28 -14.84 -9.05 -6.17
CA LEU A 28 -13.91 -8.00 -6.59
C LEU A 28 -13.86 -7.84 -8.13
N ALA A 29 -14.46 -8.77 -8.87
CA ALA A 29 -14.40 -8.80 -10.34
C ALA A 29 -15.29 -7.73 -11.02
N GLU A 30 -15.99 -6.91 -10.25
CA GLU A 30 -16.78 -5.77 -10.75
C GLU A 30 -15.88 -4.54 -10.96
N ARG A 31 -16.43 -3.53 -11.61
CA ARG A 31 -15.81 -2.23 -11.74
C ARG A 31 -15.96 -1.46 -10.43
N TYR A 32 -14.86 -0.83 -9.95
CA TYR A 32 -14.86 0.02 -8.75
C TYR A 32 -14.41 1.44 -9.08
N THR A 33 -15.25 2.41 -8.77
CA THR A 33 -15.10 3.83 -9.12
C THR A 33 -14.92 4.72 -7.89
N THR A 34 -14.65 6.01 -8.11
CA THR A 34 -14.63 7.01 -7.03
C THR A 34 -15.98 7.19 -6.36
N GLU A 35 -17.10 6.94 -7.08
CA GLU A 35 -18.46 6.99 -6.50
C GLU A 35 -18.64 5.86 -5.48
N ASP A 36 -18.23 4.63 -5.84
CA ASP A 36 -18.27 3.47 -4.94
C ASP A 36 -17.39 3.69 -3.72
N TYR A 37 -16.17 4.24 -3.93
CA TYR A 37 -15.26 4.59 -2.84
C TYR A 37 -15.88 5.63 -1.90
N ARG A 38 -16.50 6.70 -2.44
CA ARG A 38 -17.20 7.71 -1.64
C ARG A 38 -18.36 7.12 -0.83
N ALA A 39 -19.09 6.19 -1.41
CA ALA A 39 -20.14 5.46 -0.69
C ALA A 39 -19.55 4.61 0.47
N ALA A 40 -18.40 3.98 0.26
CA ALA A 40 -17.74 3.15 1.27
C ALA A 40 -17.18 3.98 2.45
N ILE A 41 -16.58 5.16 2.20
CA ILE A 41 -16.06 6.02 3.27
C ILE A 41 -17.16 6.72 4.09
N GLY A 42 -18.38 6.87 3.55
CA GLY A 42 -19.52 7.46 4.23
C GLY A 42 -19.23 8.86 4.79
N ASP A 43 -19.47 9.05 6.10
CA ASP A 43 -19.28 10.32 6.81
C ASP A 43 -17.84 10.54 7.32
N LEU A 44 -16.90 9.64 7.05
CA LEU A 44 -15.51 9.80 7.44
C LEU A 44 -14.85 10.96 6.68
N ASN A 45 -14.02 11.74 7.37
CA ASN A 45 -13.36 12.90 6.79
C ASN A 45 -12.10 12.50 6.01
N VAL A 46 -12.27 11.63 4.99
CA VAL A 46 -11.22 11.29 4.03
C VAL A 46 -11.08 12.43 3.06
N VAL A 47 -9.95 13.13 3.11
CA VAL A 47 -9.72 14.35 2.32
C VAL A 47 -8.95 14.09 1.03
N LYS A 48 -8.15 13.05 0.99
CA LYS A 48 -7.39 12.58 -0.17
C LYS A 48 -7.16 11.07 -0.08
N SER A 49 -6.86 10.47 -1.21
CA SER A 49 -6.38 9.09 -1.28
C SER A 49 -5.15 8.96 -2.18
N VAL A 50 -4.34 7.96 -1.91
CA VAL A 50 -3.30 7.48 -2.81
C VAL A 50 -3.82 6.23 -3.48
N HIS A 51 -4.01 6.29 -4.79
CA HIS A 51 -4.30 5.10 -5.55
C HIS A 51 -3.04 4.25 -5.67
N VAL A 52 -3.11 2.99 -5.27
CA VAL A 52 -2.07 2.01 -5.54
C VAL A 52 -2.54 1.15 -6.71
N GLU A 53 -1.66 0.87 -7.66
CA GLU A 53 -1.97 0.07 -8.85
C GLU A 53 -2.81 -1.17 -8.51
N GLY A 54 -3.73 -1.54 -9.40
CA GLY A 54 -4.62 -2.68 -9.20
C GLY A 54 -4.05 -4.03 -9.64
N ASP A 55 -2.75 -4.17 -9.89
CA ASP A 55 -2.08 -5.30 -10.53
C ASP A 55 -2.62 -5.59 -11.93
N PRO A 56 -2.62 -4.54 -12.81
CA PRO A 56 -3.08 -4.68 -14.17
C PRO A 56 -2.15 -5.58 -14.99
N ALA A 57 -2.69 -6.15 -16.07
CA ALA A 57 -1.84 -6.79 -17.06
C ALA A 57 -0.75 -5.82 -17.54
N GLU A 58 0.47 -6.30 -17.77
CA GLU A 58 1.62 -5.45 -18.10
C GLU A 58 1.38 -4.49 -19.27
N ALA A 59 0.60 -4.91 -20.27
CA ALA A 59 0.23 -4.07 -21.41
C ALA A 59 -0.75 -2.93 -21.06
N ASP A 60 -1.32 -2.94 -19.87
CA ASP A 60 -2.31 -1.98 -19.41
C ASP A 60 -1.78 -1.02 -18.33
N VAL A 61 -0.53 -1.18 -17.87
CA VAL A 61 0.10 -0.35 -16.82
C VAL A 61 -0.04 1.16 -17.11
N VAL A 62 0.35 1.62 -18.28
CA VAL A 62 0.25 3.04 -18.65
C VAL A 62 -1.20 3.47 -18.85
N LYS A 63 -2.06 2.57 -19.33
CA LYS A 63 -3.48 2.86 -19.54
C LYS A 63 -4.22 3.05 -18.20
N GLU A 64 -3.86 2.26 -17.17
CA GLU A 64 -4.40 2.44 -15.83
C GLU A 64 -4.07 3.83 -15.29
N VAL A 65 -2.80 4.24 -15.36
CA VAL A 65 -2.38 5.58 -14.89
C VAL A 65 -3.08 6.70 -15.67
N LYS A 66 -3.22 6.55 -16.98
CA LYS A 66 -3.93 7.51 -17.82
C LYS A 66 -5.39 7.64 -17.38
N TRP A 67 -6.09 6.52 -17.24
CA TRP A 67 -7.48 6.48 -16.77
C TRP A 67 -7.65 7.12 -15.39
N LEU A 68 -6.75 6.83 -14.45
CA LEU A 68 -6.77 7.42 -13.11
C LEU A 68 -6.50 8.92 -13.13
N THR A 69 -5.62 9.39 -14.02
CA THR A 69 -5.35 10.82 -14.20
C THR A 69 -6.59 11.55 -14.73
N GLU A 70 -7.29 10.96 -15.70
CA GLU A 70 -8.56 11.51 -16.22
C GLU A 70 -9.64 11.57 -15.12
N ILE A 71 -9.71 10.58 -14.22
CA ILE A 71 -10.60 10.64 -13.04
C ILE A 71 -10.20 11.76 -12.10
N ALA A 72 -8.91 11.89 -11.79
CA ALA A 72 -8.39 12.87 -10.84
C ALA A 72 -8.61 14.33 -11.32
N GLU A 73 -8.67 14.57 -12.63
CA GLU A 73 -9.06 15.88 -13.20
C GLU A 73 -10.52 16.25 -12.87
N MET A 74 -11.39 15.27 -12.65
CA MET A 74 -12.81 15.46 -12.35
C MET A 74 -13.12 15.33 -10.85
N ASP A 75 -12.30 14.60 -10.12
CA ASP A 75 -12.49 14.28 -8.71
C ASP A 75 -11.16 14.39 -7.95
N GLU A 76 -11.01 15.45 -7.16
CA GLU A 76 -9.81 15.72 -6.38
C GLU A 76 -9.50 14.68 -5.27
N MET A 77 -10.32 13.62 -5.12
CA MET A 77 -10.11 12.57 -4.13
C MET A 77 -8.77 11.85 -4.35
N ILE A 78 -8.41 11.55 -5.60
CA ILE A 78 -7.12 10.95 -5.92
C ILE A 78 -6.05 12.04 -5.86
N GLY A 79 -5.24 12.02 -4.81
CA GLY A 79 -4.14 12.99 -4.62
C GLY A 79 -2.83 12.53 -5.23
N ALA A 80 -2.61 11.21 -5.33
CA ALA A 80 -1.38 10.62 -5.86
C ALA A 80 -1.63 9.20 -6.39
N ILE A 81 -0.69 8.71 -7.21
CA ILE A 81 -0.72 7.37 -7.80
C ILE A 81 0.62 6.67 -7.52
N ALA A 82 0.56 5.46 -6.95
CA ALA A 82 1.64 4.49 -6.95
C ALA A 82 1.38 3.51 -8.10
N ALA A 83 2.08 3.67 -9.21
CA ALA A 83 1.82 2.95 -10.46
C ALA A 83 2.49 1.56 -10.48
N ALA A 84 1.96 0.62 -11.26
CA ALA A 84 2.69 -0.59 -11.60
C ALA A 84 3.88 -0.28 -12.51
N ALA A 85 5.00 -0.99 -12.34
CA ALA A 85 6.07 -0.99 -13.34
C ALA A 85 6.90 -2.27 -13.26
N PRO A 86 7.24 -2.91 -14.39
CA PRO A 86 8.10 -4.10 -14.45
C PRO A 86 9.57 -3.71 -14.30
N LEU A 87 9.98 -3.34 -13.08
CA LEU A 87 11.28 -2.76 -12.77
C LEU A 87 12.47 -3.68 -13.07
N GLU A 88 12.25 -5.00 -13.09
CA GLU A 88 13.26 -6.01 -13.42
C GLU A 88 13.55 -6.09 -14.94
N LYS A 89 12.78 -5.38 -15.77
CA LYS A 89 12.92 -5.45 -17.23
C LYS A 89 13.83 -4.37 -17.81
N PRO A 90 14.48 -4.63 -18.96
CA PRO A 90 15.42 -3.68 -19.57
C PRO A 90 14.80 -2.33 -19.97
N ASN A 91 13.48 -2.27 -20.17
CA ASN A 91 12.74 -1.06 -20.54
C ASN A 91 12.16 -0.29 -19.34
N ALA A 92 12.52 -0.66 -18.10
CA ALA A 92 11.99 -0.04 -16.88
C ALA A 92 12.16 1.49 -16.89
N GLU A 93 13.33 2.01 -17.24
CA GLU A 93 13.60 3.46 -17.26
C GLU A 93 12.69 4.21 -18.25
N ALA A 94 12.43 3.62 -19.42
CA ALA A 94 11.52 4.21 -20.42
C ALA A 94 10.09 4.28 -19.90
N ILE A 95 9.61 3.21 -19.24
CA ILE A 95 8.28 3.16 -18.63
C ILE A 95 8.18 4.21 -17.50
N LEU A 96 9.18 4.29 -16.61
CA LEU A 96 9.20 5.29 -15.54
C LEU A 96 9.15 6.72 -16.10
N SER A 97 9.91 7.00 -17.16
CA SER A 97 9.89 8.31 -17.83
C SER A 97 8.51 8.67 -18.39
N GLU A 98 7.76 7.69 -18.90
CA GLU A 98 6.40 7.89 -19.38
C GLU A 98 5.43 8.13 -18.20
N LEU A 99 5.52 7.30 -17.15
CA LEU A 99 4.64 7.36 -15.99
C LEU A 99 4.71 8.71 -15.25
N VAL A 100 5.92 9.24 -15.02
CA VAL A 100 6.06 10.56 -14.36
C VAL A 100 5.48 11.70 -15.18
N GLY A 101 5.34 11.54 -16.48
CA GLY A 101 4.70 12.51 -17.37
C GLY A 101 3.22 12.80 -17.04
N PHE A 102 2.54 11.92 -16.31
CA PHE A 102 1.17 12.13 -15.87
C PHE A 102 1.04 13.05 -14.62
N GLY A 103 2.14 13.41 -13.97
CA GLY A 103 2.17 14.40 -12.88
C GLY A 103 1.63 13.93 -11.53
N LEU A 104 0.79 12.88 -11.47
CA LEU A 104 0.24 12.32 -10.22
C LEU A 104 1.01 11.09 -9.73
N VAL A 105 1.91 10.54 -10.55
CA VAL A 105 2.70 9.37 -10.17
C VAL A 105 3.82 9.80 -9.24
N VAL A 106 3.76 9.34 -7.98
CA VAL A 106 4.72 9.65 -6.90
C VAL A 106 5.44 8.42 -6.37
N GLY A 107 5.02 7.25 -6.82
CA GLY A 107 5.59 5.98 -6.40
C GLY A 107 5.32 4.87 -7.41
N VAL A 108 5.98 3.74 -7.18
CA VAL A 108 5.85 2.54 -8.00
C VAL A 108 5.70 1.33 -7.10
N ARG A 109 4.75 0.45 -7.43
CA ARG A 109 4.65 -0.89 -6.86
C ARG A 109 5.05 -1.93 -7.90
N ARG A 110 5.87 -2.89 -7.49
CA ARG A 110 6.09 -4.13 -8.22
C ARG A 110 5.62 -5.28 -7.34
N MET A 111 4.47 -5.85 -7.70
CA MET A 111 3.80 -6.86 -6.91
C MET A 111 4.69 -8.09 -6.70
N ALA A 112 4.94 -8.46 -5.43
CA ALA A 112 5.65 -9.69 -5.08
C ALA A 112 4.77 -10.68 -4.32
N TRP A 113 3.66 -10.25 -3.73
CA TRP A 113 2.83 -11.03 -2.82
C TRP A 113 2.50 -12.43 -3.32
N HIS A 114 2.15 -12.56 -4.60
CA HIS A 114 1.83 -13.83 -5.26
C HIS A 114 2.98 -14.38 -6.12
N HIS A 115 4.16 -13.76 -6.07
CA HIS A 115 5.29 -14.22 -6.86
C HIS A 115 5.77 -15.58 -6.34
N PRO A 116 5.99 -16.59 -7.22
CA PRO A 116 6.36 -17.95 -6.80
C PRO A 116 7.75 -18.03 -6.16
N ASP A 117 8.64 -17.09 -6.48
CA ASP A 117 9.96 -17.00 -5.87
C ASP A 117 9.93 -16.02 -4.69
N PRO A 118 10.12 -16.48 -3.43
CA PRO A 118 10.16 -15.61 -2.27
C PRO A 118 11.35 -14.63 -2.27
N GLU A 119 12.40 -14.92 -3.04
CA GLU A 119 13.60 -14.08 -3.19
C GLU A 119 13.46 -13.03 -4.30
N PHE A 120 12.26 -12.86 -4.89
CA PHE A 120 12.03 -11.94 -6.01
C PHE A 120 12.56 -10.53 -5.75
N TYR A 121 12.34 -9.99 -4.54
CA TYR A 121 12.86 -8.66 -4.18
C TYR A 121 14.38 -8.59 -4.03
N ALA A 122 15.06 -9.71 -3.85
CA ALA A 122 16.53 -9.79 -3.78
C ALA A 122 17.20 -9.99 -5.17
N MET A 123 16.41 -10.12 -6.25
CA MET A 123 16.96 -10.28 -7.61
C MET A 123 17.73 -9.02 -8.03
N PRO A 124 18.96 -9.17 -8.56
CA PRO A 124 19.79 -8.05 -8.98
C PRO A 124 19.12 -7.13 -10.00
N GLU A 125 18.34 -7.68 -10.92
CA GLU A 125 17.61 -6.96 -11.96
C GLU A 125 16.56 -6.04 -11.32
N LEU A 126 15.81 -6.53 -10.34
CA LEU A 126 14.81 -5.74 -9.64
C LEU A 126 15.45 -4.66 -8.77
N ILE A 127 16.52 -5.00 -8.02
CA ILE A 127 17.28 -4.01 -7.22
C ILE A 127 17.77 -2.87 -8.12
N ASN A 128 18.30 -3.19 -9.30
CA ASN A 128 18.76 -2.18 -10.25
C ASN A 128 17.61 -1.32 -10.78
N GLY A 129 16.45 -1.90 -11.04
CA GLY A 129 15.25 -1.17 -11.44
C GLY A 129 14.74 -0.25 -10.32
N VAL A 130 14.71 -0.72 -9.07
CA VAL A 130 14.30 0.11 -7.92
C VAL A 130 15.26 1.29 -7.70
N LYS A 131 16.57 1.13 -7.92
CA LYS A 131 17.53 2.25 -7.86
C LYS A 131 17.19 3.37 -8.85
N LEU A 132 16.56 3.08 -9.98
CA LEU A 132 16.15 4.11 -10.95
C LEU A 132 15.12 5.06 -10.35
N LEU A 133 14.33 4.63 -9.37
CA LEU A 133 13.28 5.46 -8.77
C LEU A 133 13.85 6.73 -8.12
N ALA A 134 15.05 6.66 -7.54
CA ALA A 134 15.74 7.84 -7.00
C ALA A 134 15.98 8.94 -8.06
N LYS A 135 16.22 8.57 -9.33
CA LYS A 135 16.39 9.51 -10.45
C LYS A 135 15.12 10.31 -10.75
N PHE A 136 13.96 9.69 -10.48
CA PHE A 136 12.64 10.26 -10.78
C PHE A 136 11.94 10.79 -9.53
N ASP A 137 12.59 10.78 -8.35
CA ASP A 137 12.01 11.11 -7.03
C ASP A 137 10.76 10.28 -6.69
N LEU A 138 10.73 9.03 -7.12
CA LEU A 138 9.63 8.10 -6.88
C LEU A 138 9.90 7.24 -5.63
N SER A 139 8.85 6.96 -4.85
CA SER A 139 8.87 5.96 -3.79
C SER A 139 8.69 4.55 -4.33
N PHE A 140 9.10 3.55 -3.53
CA PHE A 140 8.81 2.15 -3.83
C PHE A 140 7.84 1.56 -2.80
N GLU A 141 6.74 0.98 -3.30
CA GLU A 141 5.74 0.29 -2.51
C GLU A 141 6.15 -1.19 -2.34
N LEU A 142 6.60 -1.54 -1.13
CA LEU A 142 7.00 -2.91 -0.77
C LEU A 142 5.75 -3.75 -0.46
N CYS A 143 5.24 -4.51 -1.42
CA CYS A 143 4.11 -5.41 -1.24
C CYS A 143 4.60 -6.85 -1.13
N ALA A 144 4.89 -7.26 0.10
CA ALA A 144 5.47 -8.56 0.44
C ALA A 144 4.64 -9.26 1.53
N ASN A 145 4.50 -10.58 1.44
CA ASN A 145 4.01 -11.41 2.53
C ASN A 145 5.15 -11.78 3.49
N GLN A 146 4.81 -12.36 4.64
CA GLN A 146 5.77 -12.70 5.70
C GLN A 146 7.00 -13.49 5.21
N ALA A 147 6.83 -14.44 4.27
CA ALA A 147 7.93 -15.26 3.75
C ALA A 147 8.92 -14.46 2.88
N GLN A 148 8.48 -13.34 2.32
CA GLN A 148 9.25 -12.49 1.41
C GLN A 148 9.96 -11.32 2.14
N LEU A 149 9.70 -11.12 3.44
CA LEU A 149 10.30 -10.01 4.20
C LEU A 149 11.84 -10.03 4.22
N PRO A 150 12.54 -11.18 4.30
CA PRO A 150 13.99 -11.21 4.18
C PRO A 150 14.52 -10.62 2.87
N ALA A 151 13.87 -10.93 1.74
CA ALA A 151 14.22 -10.36 0.44
C ALA A 151 13.89 -8.86 0.36
N ALA A 152 12.77 -8.42 0.97
CA ALA A 152 12.42 -7.00 1.08
C ALA A 152 13.47 -6.21 1.90
N ILE A 153 13.97 -6.77 3.00
CA ILE A 153 15.05 -6.18 3.81
C ILE A 153 16.33 -6.04 2.97
N ALA A 154 16.68 -7.07 2.19
CA ALA A 154 17.84 -7.03 1.30
C ALA A 154 17.72 -5.93 0.24
N LEU A 155 16.52 -5.77 -0.35
CA LEU A 155 16.21 -4.71 -1.31
C LEU A 155 16.38 -3.32 -0.68
N VAL A 156 15.74 -3.06 0.47
CA VAL A 156 15.83 -1.77 1.17
C VAL A 156 17.29 -1.42 1.48
N LYS A 157 18.06 -2.37 2.00
CA LYS A 157 19.48 -2.21 2.26
C LYS A 157 20.29 -1.84 1.02
N ALA A 158 19.90 -2.36 -0.15
CA ALA A 158 20.58 -2.12 -1.42
C ALA A 158 20.15 -0.82 -2.11
N THR A 159 19.07 -0.16 -1.63
CA THR A 159 18.45 1.02 -2.25
C THR A 159 18.24 2.16 -1.22
N PRO A 160 19.32 2.62 -0.54
CA PRO A 160 19.21 3.60 0.56
C PRO A 160 18.69 4.97 0.12
N ASP A 161 18.82 5.31 -1.17
CA ASP A 161 18.41 6.59 -1.74
C ASP A 161 16.93 6.61 -2.18
N VAL A 162 16.21 5.49 -2.02
CA VAL A 162 14.79 5.35 -2.38
C VAL A 162 13.94 5.37 -1.11
N ARG A 163 12.84 6.13 -1.13
CA ARG A 163 11.82 6.09 -0.07
C ARG A 163 10.97 4.84 -0.24
N HIS A 164 10.76 4.07 0.83
CA HIS A 164 9.97 2.83 0.80
C HIS A 164 8.72 2.95 1.65
N ALA A 165 7.59 2.45 1.15
CA ALA A 165 6.37 2.26 1.91
C ALA A 165 6.05 0.76 1.99
N LEU A 166 6.20 0.15 3.16
CA LEU A 166 5.82 -1.23 3.41
C LEU A 166 4.30 -1.35 3.41
N ASN A 167 3.74 -2.08 2.47
CA ASN A 167 2.30 -2.30 2.36
C ASN A 167 1.82 -3.36 3.37
N HIS A 168 0.58 -3.25 3.79
CA HIS A 168 -0.17 -4.27 4.54
C HIS A 168 0.59 -4.81 5.76
N CYS A 169 1.25 -3.91 6.48
CA CYS A 169 1.98 -4.29 7.70
C CYS A 169 3.07 -5.38 7.46
N GLY A 170 3.51 -5.58 6.20
CA GLY A 170 4.41 -6.67 5.85
C GLY A 170 3.78 -8.06 5.92
N GLY A 171 2.46 -8.15 5.77
CA GLY A 171 1.70 -9.37 5.61
C GLY A 171 1.82 -10.37 6.75
N PRO A 172 1.47 -10.00 8.00
CA PRO A 172 1.48 -10.94 9.12
C PRO A 172 0.47 -12.07 8.92
N ASP A 173 0.84 -13.28 9.32
CA ASP A 173 -0.07 -14.43 9.34
C ASP A 173 -0.88 -14.44 10.67
N ILE A 174 -1.93 -13.61 10.70
CA ILE A 174 -2.79 -13.48 11.88
C ILE A 174 -3.71 -14.68 12.03
N LYS A 175 -4.19 -15.22 10.90
CA LYS A 175 -5.09 -16.35 10.88
C LYS A 175 -4.54 -17.55 11.66
N ASP A 176 -3.26 -17.84 11.47
CA ASP A 176 -2.57 -18.96 12.13
C ASP A 176 -1.81 -18.51 13.40
N GLY A 177 -1.96 -17.26 13.83
CA GLY A 177 -1.36 -16.68 15.03
C GLY A 177 0.17 -16.63 15.00
N GLN A 178 0.77 -16.58 13.81
CA GLN A 178 2.22 -16.59 13.65
C GLN A 178 2.80 -15.17 13.81
N PHE A 179 3.14 -14.82 15.04
CA PHE A 179 3.74 -13.52 15.35
C PHE A 179 5.23 -13.44 14.98
N GLU A 180 6.00 -14.51 15.19
CA GLU A 180 7.39 -14.61 14.69
C GLU A 180 7.42 -15.57 13.47
N PRO A 181 8.31 -15.34 12.47
CA PRO A 181 9.41 -14.37 12.44
C PRO A 181 9.01 -12.95 11.97
N TRP A 182 7.72 -12.69 11.66
CA TRP A 182 7.23 -11.41 11.17
C TRP A 182 7.68 -10.23 12.06
N ALA A 183 7.50 -10.34 13.38
CA ALA A 183 7.84 -9.28 14.30
C ALA A 183 9.33 -8.93 14.31
N THR A 184 10.20 -9.92 14.14
CA THR A 184 11.66 -9.70 13.99
C THR A 184 11.95 -8.94 12.70
N HIS A 185 11.39 -9.34 11.56
CA HIS A 185 11.62 -8.68 10.28
C HIS A 185 11.06 -7.25 10.25
N ILE A 186 9.93 -7.00 10.94
CA ILE A 186 9.39 -5.64 11.08
C ILE A 186 10.36 -4.72 11.82
N ARG A 187 10.97 -5.19 12.92
CA ARG A 187 12.00 -4.42 13.64
C ARG A 187 13.21 -4.13 12.75
N GLU A 188 13.63 -5.10 11.91
CA GLU A 188 14.74 -4.91 10.98
C GLU A 188 14.40 -3.86 9.91
N LEU A 189 13.20 -3.91 9.32
CA LEU A 189 12.73 -2.90 8.35
C LEU A 189 12.60 -1.52 8.99
N ALA A 190 12.09 -1.45 10.22
CA ALA A 190 11.95 -0.20 10.95
C ALA A 190 13.28 0.47 11.31
N ALA A 191 14.40 -0.27 11.32
CA ALA A 191 15.73 0.27 11.54
C ALA A 191 16.23 1.14 10.36
N PHE A 192 15.62 1.04 9.17
CA PHE A 192 15.92 1.89 8.03
C PHE A 192 15.08 3.16 8.07
N GLU A 193 15.71 4.33 8.11
CA GLU A 193 15.01 5.63 8.21
C GLU A 193 14.17 5.96 6.97
N ASN A 194 14.52 5.43 5.81
CA ASN A 194 13.81 5.60 4.53
C ASN A 194 12.62 4.66 4.35
N VAL A 195 12.22 3.90 5.40
CA VAL A 195 11.07 2.99 5.37
C VAL A 195 9.94 3.55 6.24
N HIS A 196 8.76 3.73 5.61
CA HIS A 196 7.48 3.94 6.27
C HIS A 196 6.63 2.66 6.17
N CYS A 197 5.63 2.51 7.01
CA CYS A 197 4.75 1.35 6.96
C CYS A 197 3.28 1.79 6.84
N LYS A 198 2.55 1.20 5.90
CA LYS A 198 1.10 1.35 5.77
C LYS A 198 0.41 0.35 6.68
N VAL A 199 -0.36 0.87 7.61
CA VAL A 199 -1.27 0.08 8.45
C VAL A 199 -2.54 -0.13 7.63
N SER A 200 -2.53 -1.16 6.79
CA SER A 200 -3.56 -1.51 5.81
C SER A 200 -3.62 -3.03 5.61
N GLY A 201 -4.65 -3.56 4.97
CA GLY A 201 -4.75 -4.96 4.54
C GLY A 201 -4.69 -6.01 5.64
N ILE A 202 -4.55 -5.62 6.89
CA ILE A 202 -4.35 -6.54 8.03
C ILE A 202 -5.61 -7.38 8.34
N VAL A 203 -6.79 -6.87 8.05
CA VAL A 203 -8.06 -7.56 8.25
C VAL A 203 -8.19 -8.79 7.34
N THR A 204 -7.61 -8.73 6.14
CA THR A 204 -7.68 -9.83 5.16
C THR A 204 -6.66 -10.95 5.43
N THR A 205 -5.68 -10.70 6.31
CA THR A 205 -4.74 -11.75 6.78
C THR A 205 -5.20 -12.44 8.05
N ALA A 206 -6.32 -11.99 8.64
CA ALA A 206 -6.95 -12.58 9.81
C ALA A 206 -7.96 -13.67 9.42
N SER A 207 -8.56 -14.34 10.43
CA SER A 207 -9.63 -15.30 10.21
C SER A 207 -10.93 -14.62 9.79
N GLU A 208 -11.88 -15.35 9.18
CA GLU A 208 -13.19 -14.81 8.81
C GLU A 208 -13.98 -14.18 9.98
N ASN A 209 -13.75 -14.68 11.19
CA ASN A 209 -14.41 -14.19 12.42
C ASN A 209 -13.41 -13.41 13.29
N TRP A 210 -12.52 -12.63 12.67
CA TRP A 210 -11.55 -11.83 13.40
C TRP A 210 -12.22 -10.85 14.37
N THR A 211 -11.52 -10.54 15.44
CA THR A 211 -11.89 -9.50 16.38
C THR A 211 -10.78 -8.44 16.39
N ARG A 212 -11.10 -7.23 16.83
CA ARG A 212 -10.09 -6.17 16.98
C ARG A 212 -8.98 -6.54 17.99
N GLU A 213 -9.28 -7.45 18.92
CA GLU A 213 -8.32 -8.03 19.86
C GLU A 213 -7.26 -8.86 19.15
N ASP A 214 -7.60 -9.55 18.06
CA ASP A 214 -6.67 -10.34 17.25
C ASP A 214 -5.69 -9.45 16.49
N LEU A 215 -6.12 -8.27 16.06
CA LEU A 215 -5.32 -7.31 15.30
C LEU A 215 -4.39 -6.47 16.20
N LYS A 216 -4.83 -6.17 17.42
CA LYS A 216 -4.16 -5.23 18.34
C LYS A 216 -2.69 -5.56 18.60
N PRO A 217 -2.27 -6.81 18.83
CA PRO A 217 -0.85 -7.14 19.08
C PRO A 217 0.05 -6.75 17.89
N TYR A 218 -0.42 -6.97 16.67
CA TYR A 218 0.33 -6.66 15.44
C TYR A 218 0.41 -5.15 15.22
N ILE A 219 -0.70 -4.41 15.40
CA ILE A 219 -0.73 -2.95 15.29
C ILE A 219 0.18 -2.32 16.36
N ARG A 220 0.13 -2.80 17.60
CA ARG A 220 0.99 -2.31 18.69
C ARG A 220 2.47 -2.56 18.39
N HIS A 221 2.82 -3.72 17.83
CA HIS A 221 4.19 -4.00 17.43
C HIS A 221 4.70 -3.04 16.34
N LEU A 222 3.84 -2.66 15.37
CA LEU A 222 4.20 -1.64 14.38
C LEU A 222 4.44 -0.28 15.03
N VAL A 223 3.61 0.12 16.00
CA VAL A 223 3.81 1.37 16.75
C VAL A 223 5.13 1.33 17.54
N GLU A 224 5.44 0.21 18.19
CA GLU A 224 6.70 0.03 18.91
C GLU A 224 7.93 0.09 17.99
N ALA A 225 7.84 -0.48 16.79
CA ALA A 225 8.95 -0.57 15.84
C ALA A 225 9.18 0.73 15.05
N PHE A 226 8.13 1.30 14.45
CA PHE A 226 8.22 2.47 13.56
C PHE A 226 7.97 3.81 14.27
N GLY A 227 7.35 3.81 15.46
CA GLY A 227 6.77 5.01 16.05
C GLY A 227 5.60 5.54 15.22
N TYR A 228 4.84 6.50 15.76
CA TYR A 228 3.77 7.15 15.00
C TYR A 228 4.28 8.00 13.84
N GLU A 229 5.56 8.36 13.82
CA GLU A 229 6.16 9.26 12.82
C GLU A 229 6.33 8.60 11.44
N ARG A 230 6.28 7.27 11.35
CA ARG A 230 6.48 6.53 10.10
C ARG A 230 5.38 5.51 9.78
N LEU A 231 4.24 5.62 10.46
CA LEU A 231 3.05 4.83 10.15
C LEU A 231 2.04 5.65 9.36
N MET A 232 1.42 5.05 8.36
CA MET A 232 0.39 5.68 7.52
C MET A 232 -0.84 4.79 7.45
N PHE A 233 -2.02 5.37 7.64
CA PHE A 233 -3.29 4.66 7.44
C PHE A 233 -3.48 4.32 5.95
N GLY A 234 -4.01 3.13 5.69
CA GLY A 234 -4.53 2.71 4.40
C GLY A 234 -5.73 1.78 4.57
N SER A 235 -6.72 1.90 3.72
CA SER A 235 -7.91 1.05 3.80
C SER A 235 -7.71 -0.30 3.13
N ASP A 236 -6.97 -0.33 2.04
CA ASP A 236 -6.94 -1.44 1.09
C ASP A 236 -8.31 -1.70 0.43
N TRP A 237 -9.14 -0.64 0.32
CA TRP A 237 -10.44 -0.74 -0.34
C TRP A 237 -10.26 -0.88 -1.87
N PRO A 238 -11.01 -1.73 -2.56
CA PRO A 238 -12.12 -2.53 -2.09
C PRO A 238 -11.72 -3.91 -1.50
N VAL A 239 -10.44 -4.29 -1.53
CA VAL A 239 -9.97 -5.61 -1.06
C VAL A 239 -10.34 -5.85 0.41
N CYS A 240 -10.28 -4.83 1.25
CA CYS A 240 -10.66 -4.94 2.66
C CYS A 240 -12.12 -5.42 2.85
N THR A 241 -13.01 -5.21 1.86
CA THR A 241 -14.42 -5.64 1.95
C THR A 241 -14.60 -7.15 1.98
N LEU A 242 -13.58 -7.92 1.65
CA LEU A 242 -13.56 -9.36 1.86
C LEU A 242 -13.62 -9.75 3.35
N ALA A 243 -13.27 -8.83 4.26
CA ALA A 243 -13.17 -9.12 5.70
C ALA A 243 -13.80 -8.04 6.61
N ALA A 244 -13.95 -6.81 6.14
CA ALA A 244 -14.49 -5.70 6.93
C ALA A 244 -15.02 -4.58 6.03
N THR A 245 -15.99 -3.82 6.48
CA THR A 245 -16.33 -2.52 5.89
C THR A 245 -15.20 -1.51 6.15
N TYR A 246 -15.15 -0.44 5.35
CA TYR A 246 -14.20 0.65 5.56
C TYR A 246 -14.29 1.21 7.00
N GLN A 247 -15.52 1.46 7.48
CA GLN A 247 -15.78 1.99 8.83
C GLN A 247 -15.30 1.02 9.93
N GLU A 248 -15.60 -0.28 9.80
CA GLU A 248 -15.17 -1.29 10.78
C GLU A 248 -13.64 -1.34 10.90
N TRP A 249 -12.93 -1.23 9.77
CA TRP A 249 -11.48 -1.18 9.80
C TRP A 249 -10.95 0.08 10.48
N VAL A 250 -11.48 1.26 10.16
CA VAL A 250 -11.09 2.51 10.83
C VAL A 250 -11.35 2.44 12.33
N ASP A 251 -12.52 1.93 12.74
CA ASP A 251 -12.88 1.78 14.16
C ASP A 251 -11.96 0.80 14.90
N ALA A 252 -11.60 -0.32 14.25
CA ALA A 252 -10.67 -1.30 14.82
C ALA A 252 -9.27 -0.70 15.02
N LEU A 253 -8.77 0.07 14.05
CA LEU A 253 -7.48 0.74 14.17
C LEU A 253 -7.51 1.82 15.26
N LEU A 254 -8.53 2.67 15.29
CA LEU A 254 -8.68 3.69 16.33
C LEU A 254 -8.73 3.08 17.72
N TRP A 255 -9.41 1.95 17.89
CA TRP A 255 -9.43 1.22 19.14
C TRP A 255 -8.06 0.63 19.50
N ALA A 256 -7.32 0.08 18.54
CA ALA A 256 -5.98 -0.48 18.78
C ALA A 256 -4.97 0.58 19.24
N VAL A 257 -5.19 1.86 18.85
CA VAL A 257 -4.35 3.02 19.21
C VAL A 257 -5.11 4.01 20.12
N GLU A 258 -6.00 3.52 20.97
CA GLU A 258 -6.85 4.34 21.84
C GLU A 258 -6.07 5.22 22.82
N ASP A 259 -4.86 4.80 23.19
CA ASP A 259 -3.92 5.50 24.07
C ASP A 259 -3.06 6.55 23.35
N ALA A 260 -3.13 6.64 22.02
CA ALA A 260 -2.42 7.64 21.24
C ALA A 260 -2.96 9.05 21.53
N SER A 261 -2.06 10.03 21.59
CA SER A 261 -2.42 11.44 21.62
C SER A 261 -3.07 11.89 20.29
N ASP A 262 -3.75 13.03 20.31
CA ASP A 262 -4.33 13.62 19.09
C ASP A 262 -3.25 13.92 18.02
N GLY A 263 -2.03 14.29 18.45
CA GLY A 263 -0.89 14.50 17.56
C GLY A 263 -0.45 13.20 16.87
N GLU A 264 -0.32 12.11 17.62
CA GLU A 264 0.06 10.79 17.10
C GLU A 264 -1.02 10.23 16.16
N ARG A 265 -2.30 10.37 16.50
CA ARG A 265 -3.39 10.02 15.58
C ARG A 265 -3.36 10.84 14.30
N ASN A 266 -3.07 12.14 14.40
CA ASN A 266 -2.91 12.98 13.21
C ASN A 266 -1.73 12.51 12.35
N ARG A 267 -0.59 12.14 12.96
CA ARG A 267 0.55 11.56 12.20
C ARG A 267 0.13 10.32 11.44
N LEU A 268 -0.49 9.34 12.12
CA LEU A 268 -0.91 8.06 11.53
C LEU A 268 -1.93 8.24 10.39
N PHE A 269 -2.94 9.08 10.57
CA PHE A 269 -4.06 9.18 9.62
C PHE A 269 -3.90 10.26 8.56
N TYR A 270 -2.98 11.23 8.74
CA TYR A 270 -2.88 12.35 7.82
C TYR A 270 -1.44 12.84 7.60
N GLY A 271 -0.72 13.23 8.66
CA GLY A 271 0.51 14.00 8.54
C GLY A 271 1.62 13.26 7.79
N ASN A 272 1.86 11.98 8.13
CA ASN A 272 2.90 11.20 7.47
C ASN A 272 2.61 10.96 5.98
N ALA A 273 1.35 10.70 5.65
CA ALA A 273 0.92 10.53 4.26
C ALA A 273 1.12 11.81 3.44
N SER A 274 0.71 12.96 4.00
CA SER A 274 0.88 14.27 3.37
C SER A 274 2.35 14.58 3.09
N GLU A 275 3.24 14.30 4.04
CA GLU A 275 4.69 14.51 3.87
C GLU A 275 5.32 13.50 2.91
N PHE A 276 5.00 12.20 3.04
CA PHE A 276 5.60 11.13 2.25
C PHE A 276 5.25 11.22 0.76
N TYR A 277 4.00 11.56 0.44
CA TYR A 277 3.50 11.64 -0.93
C TYR A 277 3.39 13.08 -1.47
N SER A 278 3.68 14.09 -0.63
CA SER A 278 3.59 15.53 -0.98
C SER A 278 2.19 15.97 -1.43
N ILE A 279 1.12 15.52 -0.71
CA ILE A 279 -0.30 15.77 -1.05
C ILE A 279 -1.08 16.41 0.10
#